data_4a2717d479c74d31b7d4e1dbf174ac8c
#
_entry.id   4a2717d479c74d31b7d4e1dbf174ac8c
#
_cell.length_a   1.000
_cell.length_b   1.000
_cell.length_c   1.000
_cell.angle_alpha   90.00
_cell.angle_beta   90.00
_cell.angle_gamma   90.00
#
_symmetry.space_group_name_H-M   'P 1'
#
loop_
_entity.id
_entity.type
_entity.pdbx_description
1 polymer ?
#
loop_
_entity_poly.entity_id
_entity_poly.type
_entity_poly.pdbx_seq_one_letter_code
_entity_poly.pdbx_strand_id
1 'polypeptide(L)'
;MRKAIWTAVAAALLVAGTDAGADPFPGVVSHSHYVAVRDGTKLAVSVYEPATDGKVAAGKRPVIFVFTPYRARYRDEKGHVVETALGDNLGLRSLLRAGYVVAVGDVRGKGASFGHRRGFQDRTEARDGYDLVQWLAHQPYSDGKVGMVGCSYLGGAALQVATTAPPALKAAFIGASDFDKYAFVRNGGITAQFNTRPDEDPSIDLATVPMDEDHEGNMLKAAVAEHAANTPMGPLWYDMPFRDSMSKYTGTRFWEEVGPYTYLDTLRRSGIATYVWGNWRDEPTSQMILAAANLGSRFLAGPGSHCVPPPGFDLPGEIVGFFDHYLKGQDPDYGKLPRATYWVDGLNGSGAFVTSDQLPGVQSRATPWFLAGEAKGRAAGALGLQPSPDTGRDTFTVDYDLPPADYFAFWPKPMAEHGLSYVSGPLTQPLKLIGYPVAQLTAAADNPAADVFVYLDRIKADGTAEVISFGRLKLSHHALAEAPYETLGLPWHSGLKADVAPPSPGEFVPLSIAMTPISQVIAQGDRLRLVIAGADPRQRNLKDIRLDPPPHISVRLGGGDGSRVDLPVAP
;
A
#
# COMPACT_ATOMS: atom_id res chain seq x y z
N MET A 1 -39.87 -20.41 -37.63
CA MET A 1 -38.74 -21.07 -38.36
C MET A 1 -37.62 -20.06 -38.54
N ARG A 2 -36.51 -20.28 -38.01
CA ARG A 2 -35.09 -19.97 -38.21
C ARG A 2 -34.43 -19.74 -36.88
N LYS A 3 -33.77 -20.79 -36.39
CA LYS A 3 -32.84 -20.78 -35.27
C LYS A 3 -31.55 -20.06 -35.74
N ALA A 4 -31.12 -19.01 -35.05
CA ALA A 4 -29.81 -18.45 -35.18
C ALA A 4 -28.88 -19.09 -34.12
N ILE A 5 -27.97 -19.90 -34.61
CA ILE A 5 -26.91 -20.54 -33.82
C ILE A 5 -25.79 -19.50 -33.67
N TRP A 6 -25.49 -19.09 -32.45
CA TRP A 6 -24.28 -18.31 -32.14
C TRP A 6 -23.17 -19.29 -31.83
N THR A 7 -22.25 -19.39 -32.76
CA THR A 7 -20.98 -20.14 -32.59
C THR A 7 -20.02 -19.28 -31.81
N ALA A 8 -19.77 -19.61 -30.55
CA ALA A 8 -18.68 -19.03 -29.77
C ALA A 8 -17.36 -19.59 -30.33
N VAL A 9 -16.55 -18.73 -30.92
CA VAL A 9 -15.15 -19.04 -31.28
C VAL A 9 -14.32 -18.85 -30.01
N ALA A 10 -14.03 -19.96 -29.34
CA ALA A 10 -13.00 -20.03 -28.33
C ALA A 10 -11.65 -20.01 -29.04
N ALA A 11 -10.96 -18.88 -29.05
CA ALA A 11 -9.57 -18.81 -29.44
C ALA A 11 -8.72 -19.44 -28.32
N ALA A 12 -8.42 -20.73 -28.46
CA ALA A 12 -7.37 -21.38 -27.68
C ALA A 12 -6.03 -20.78 -28.11
N LEU A 13 -5.47 -19.91 -27.29
CA LEU A 13 -4.05 -19.56 -27.36
C LEU A 13 -3.26 -20.82 -26.98
N LEU A 14 -2.81 -21.55 -27.98
CA LEU A 14 -1.72 -22.50 -27.85
C LEU A 14 -0.49 -21.69 -27.42
N VAL A 15 -0.21 -21.67 -26.12
CA VAL A 15 1.12 -21.36 -25.62
C VAL A 15 2.01 -22.50 -26.13
N ALA A 16 2.76 -22.25 -27.22
CA ALA A 16 3.83 -23.09 -27.61
C ALA A 16 4.79 -23.16 -26.40
N GLY A 17 4.86 -24.34 -25.79
CA GLY A 17 5.89 -24.63 -24.82
C GLY A 17 7.23 -24.40 -25.51
N THR A 18 7.88 -23.27 -25.19
CA THR A 18 9.29 -23.12 -25.43
C THR A 18 9.98 -24.20 -24.61
N ASP A 19 10.79 -25.04 -25.22
CA ASP A 19 11.76 -25.87 -24.54
C ASP A 19 12.33 -25.06 -23.37
N ALA A 20 12.19 -25.60 -22.16
CA ALA A 20 12.84 -25.03 -21.00
C ALA A 20 14.34 -25.19 -21.23
N GLY A 21 14.93 -24.26 -21.95
CA GLY A 21 16.38 -24.18 -22.14
C GLY A 21 17.00 -24.18 -20.75
N ALA A 22 18.11 -24.91 -20.61
CA ALA A 22 18.85 -24.92 -19.35
C ALA A 22 19.06 -23.49 -18.86
N ASP A 23 18.81 -23.26 -17.55
CA ASP A 23 19.00 -21.95 -16.90
C ASP A 23 20.42 -21.43 -17.25
N PRO A 24 20.55 -20.29 -17.94
CA PRO A 24 21.85 -19.80 -18.38
C PRO A 24 22.78 -19.45 -17.20
N PHE A 25 22.21 -19.18 -16.03
CA PHE A 25 22.96 -18.84 -14.82
C PHE A 25 22.39 -19.59 -13.60
N PRO A 26 22.70 -20.92 -13.48
CA PRO A 26 22.17 -21.75 -12.41
C PRO A 26 22.78 -21.44 -11.03
N GLY A 27 23.92 -20.73 -11.01
CA GLY A 27 24.69 -20.40 -9.82
C GLY A 27 24.77 -18.90 -9.55
N VAL A 28 25.27 -18.56 -8.38
CA VAL A 28 25.48 -17.19 -7.91
C VAL A 28 26.82 -17.12 -7.19
N VAL A 29 27.57 -16.06 -7.42
CA VAL A 29 28.72 -15.67 -6.60
C VAL A 29 28.36 -14.39 -5.85
N SER A 30 28.52 -14.38 -4.54
CA SER A 30 28.21 -13.21 -3.71
C SER A 30 29.45 -12.63 -3.04
N HIS A 31 29.41 -11.33 -2.82
CA HIS A 31 30.38 -10.57 -2.03
C HIS A 31 29.69 -9.39 -1.35
N SER A 32 30.32 -8.82 -0.33
CA SER A 32 29.70 -7.74 0.43
C SER A 32 30.70 -6.67 0.84
N HIS A 33 30.23 -5.41 0.93
CA HIS A 33 31.06 -4.23 1.16
C HIS A 33 30.40 -3.24 2.09
N TYR A 34 31.23 -2.48 2.81
CA TYR A 34 30.81 -1.22 3.39
C TYR A 34 31.04 -0.08 2.38
N VAL A 35 29.98 0.63 2.03
CA VAL A 35 30.02 1.75 1.09
C VAL A 35 29.81 3.05 1.85
N ALA A 36 30.78 3.97 1.79
CA ALA A 36 30.63 5.28 2.38
C ALA A 36 29.70 6.14 1.52
N VAL A 37 28.63 6.66 2.13
CA VAL A 37 27.74 7.65 1.51
C VAL A 37 28.25 9.06 1.78
N ARG A 38 27.57 10.09 1.24
CA ARG A 38 28.03 11.49 1.18
C ARG A 38 28.48 12.12 2.49
N ASP A 39 27.96 11.67 3.63
CA ASP A 39 28.36 12.14 4.96
C ASP A 39 29.41 11.25 5.64
N GLY A 40 29.93 10.25 4.92
CA GLY A 40 30.93 9.32 5.40
C GLY A 40 30.36 8.11 6.16
N THR A 41 29.05 8.04 6.39
CA THR A 41 28.42 6.86 7.00
C THR A 41 28.60 5.65 6.10
N LYS A 42 28.98 4.51 6.68
CA LYS A 42 29.22 3.27 5.96
C LYS A 42 27.95 2.43 5.93
N LEU A 43 27.40 2.18 4.75
CA LEU A 43 26.25 1.31 4.56
C LEU A 43 26.67 -0.05 4.02
N ALA A 44 26.06 -1.10 4.54
CA ALA A 44 26.32 -2.49 4.16
C ALA A 44 25.57 -2.85 2.88
N VAL A 45 26.30 -3.35 1.88
CA VAL A 45 25.75 -3.79 0.59
C VAL A 45 26.24 -5.18 0.27
N SER A 46 25.32 -6.11 0.05
CA SER A 46 25.59 -7.46 -0.43
C SER A 46 25.26 -7.55 -1.93
N VAL A 47 26.19 -8.03 -2.73
CA VAL A 47 26.11 -8.12 -4.19
C VAL A 47 26.11 -9.59 -4.62
N TYR A 48 25.26 -9.92 -5.56
CA TYR A 48 25.08 -11.26 -6.09
C TYR A 48 25.21 -11.21 -7.61
N GLU A 49 26.24 -11.87 -8.12
CA GLU A 49 26.51 -11.94 -9.55
C GLU A 49 26.07 -13.31 -10.12
N PRO A 50 25.37 -13.33 -11.26
CA PRO A 50 25.00 -14.59 -11.91
C PRO A 50 26.25 -15.38 -12.31
N ALA A 51 26.21 -16.70 -12.09
CA ALA A 51 27.35 -17.57 -12.28
C ALA A 51 26.94 -18.90 -12.94
N THR A 52 27.93 -19.54 -13.59
CA THR A 52 27.85 -20.92 -14.11
C THR A 52 29.09 -21.67 -13.65
N ASP A 53 28.91 -22.85 -13.06
CA ASP A 53 29.99 -23.66 -12.49
C ASP A 53 30.92 -22.90 -11.52
N GLY A 54 30.32 -22.05 -10.68
CA GLY A 54 31.05 -21.24 -9.70
C GLY A 54 31.85 -20.06 -10.28
N LYS A 55 31.75 -19.81 -11.59
CA LYS A 55 32.40 -18.67 -12.24
C LYS A 55 31.39 -17.60 -12.58
N VAL A 56 31.71 -16.38 -12.17
CA VAL A 56 30.90 -15.20 -12.52
C VAL A 56 30.73 -15.10 -14.03
N ALA A 57 29.52 -14.82 -14.47
CA ALA A 57 29.21 -14.64 -15.88
C ALA A 57 29.95 -13.42 -16.46
N ALA A 58 30.61 -13.61 -17.61
CA ALA A 58 31.38 -12.56 -18.25
C ALA A 58 30.51 -11.40 -18.74
N GLY A 59 31.12 -10.20 -18.74
CA GLY A 59 30.52 -8.96 -19.26
C GLY A 59 29.79 -8.14 -18.19
N LYS A 60 29.59 -6.86 -18.53
CA LYS A 60 28.87 -5.90 -17.68
C LYS A 60 27.36 -6.09 -17.81
N ARG A 61 26.63 -5.90 -16.74
CA ARG A 61 25.19 -6.19 -16.61
C ARG A 61 24.45 -5.07 -15.90
N PRO A 62 23.15 -4.88 -16.16
CA PRO A 62 22.33 -4.00 -15.33
C PRO A 62 22.27 -4.54 -13.91
N VAL A 63 22.16 -3.64 -12.94
CA VAL A 63 22.05 -3.97 -11.51
C VAL A 63 20.62 -3.75 -11.04
N ILE A 64 20.08 -4.70 -10.30
CA ILE A 64 18.81 -4.55 -9.57
C ILE A 64 19.15 -4.33 -8.09
N PHE A 65 18.69 -3.20 -7.55
CA PHE A 65 18.97 -2.79 -6.18
C PHE A 65 17.72 -2.88 -5.29
N VAL A 66 17.87 -3.48 -4.12
CA VAL A 66 16.90 -3.55 -3.04
C VAL A 66 17.46 -2.81 -1.84
N PHE A 67 16.69 -1.87 -1.27
CA PHE A 67 17.10 -1.11 -0.09
C PHE A 67 16.18 -1.47 1.08
N THR A 68 16.74 -2.11 2.13
CA THR A 68 15.93 -2.84 3.13
C THR A 68 16.26 -2.47 4.58
N PRO A 69 15.25 -2.33 5.46
CA PRO A 69 15.47 -2.28 6.92
C PRO A 69 15.49 -3.67 7.55
N TYR A 70 15.26 -4.74 6.77
CA TYR A 70 15.00 -6.10 7.27
C TYR A 70 16.23 -7.01 7.25
N ARG A 71 17.43 -6.46 7.11
CA ARG A 71 18.73 -7.15 6.98
C ARG A 71 18.87 -7.91 5.65
N ALA A 72 19.87 -7.55 4.89
CA ALA A 72 20.16 -8.18 3.59
C ALA A 72 20.54 -9.66 3.75
N ARG A 73 21.34 -9.96 4.79
CA ARG A 73 21.82 -11.31 5.14
C ARG A 73 21.80 -11.46 6.65
N TYR A 74 21.17 -12.51 7.16
CA TYR A 74 21.10 -12.74 8.61
C TYR A 74 21.02 -14.23 8.95
N ARG A 75 21.30 -14.57 10.21
CA ARG A 75 21.09 -15.91 10.73
C ARG A 75 19.73 -15.99 11.40
N ASP A 76 18.97 -17.01 11.01
CA ASP A 76 17.69 -17.33 11.66
C ASP A 76 17.93 -17.92 13.07
N GLU A 77 16.86 -18.22 13.80
CA GLU A 77 16.92 -18.81 15.15
C GLU A 77 17.62 -20.18 15.17
N LYS A 78 17.72 -20.86 14.04
CA LYS A 78 18.41 -22.15 13.87
C LYS A 78 19.86 -21.97 13.43
N GLY A 79 20.32 -20.74 13.21
CA GLY A 79 21.65 -20.41 12.75
C GLY A 79 21.86 -20.52 11.23
N HIS A 80 20.81 -20.80 10.45
CA HIS A 80 20.91 -20.81 8.99
C HIS A 80 21.01 -19.38 8.44
N VAL A 81 21.87 -19.20 7.43
CA VAL A 81 21.96 -17.92 6.74
C VAL A 81 20.76 -17.75 5.82
N VAL A 82 20.03 -16.66 6.02
CA VAL A 82 18.96 -16.20 5.15
C VAL A 82 19.48 -15.02 4.35
N GLU A 83 19.30 -15.07 3.03
CA GLU A 83 19.73 -14.02 2.10
C GLU A 83 18.51 -13.51 1.32
N THR A 84 18.21 -12.22 1.48
CA THR A 84 17.05 -11.57 0.82
C THR A 84 17.10 -11.72 -0.70
N ALA A 85 18.30 -11.62 -1.31
CA ALA A 85 18.49 -11.76 -2.76
C ALA A 85 18.12 -13.14 -3.30
N LEU A 86 18.15 -14.17 -2.47
CA LEU A 86 17.85 -15.55 -2.86
C LEU A 86 16.42 -15.98 -2.49
N GLY A 87 15.62 -15.05 -1.95
CA GLY A 87 14.21 -15.26 -1.67
C GLY A 87 13.34 -15.21 -2.93
N ASP A 88 12.16 -15.83 -2.87
CA ASP A 88 11.25 -15.93 -4.01
C ASP A 88 10.23 -14.77 -4.09
N ASN A 89 10.07 -13.98 -3.02
CA ASN A 89 8.97 -13.02 -2.89
C ASN A 89 9.00 -11.81 -3.86
N LEU A 90 10.18 -11.41 -4.33
CA LEU A 90 10.37 -10.24 -5.20
C LEU A 90 10.95 -10.62 -6.57
N GLY A 91 10.88 -11.87 -6.97
CA GLY A 91 11.44 -12.33 -8.24
C GLY A 91 12.96 -12.15 -8.37
N LEU A 92 13.70 -11.92 -7.26
CA LEU A 92 15.14 -11.63 -7.30
C LEU A 92 15.95 -12.80 -7.86
N ARG A 93 15.56 -14.02 -7.50
CA ARG A 93 16.17 -15.22 -8.07
C ARG A 93 15.93 -15.34 -9.59
N SER A 94 14.75 -14.98 -10.08
CA SER A 94 14.42 -14.93 -11.51
C SER A 94 15.25 -13.86 -12.23
N LEU A 95 15.48 -12.72 -11.60
CA LEU A 95 16.34 -11.66 -12.12
C LEU A 95 17.81 -12.11 -12.22
N LEU A 96 18.34 -12.82 -11.21
CA LEU A 96 19.67 -13.44 -11.27
C LEU A 96 19.79 -14.41 -12.45
N ARG A 97 18.79 -15.31 -12.63
CA ARG A 97 18.72 -16.26 -13.76
C ARG A 97 18.60 -15.55 -15.10
N ALA A 98 17.90 -14.41 -15.14
CA ALA A 98 17.84 -13.57 -16.34
C ALA A 98 19.13 -12.76 -16.58
N GLY A 99 20.16 -12.93 -15.74
CA GLY A 99 21.48 -12.35 -15.92
C GLY A 99 21.63 -10.93 -15.38
N TYR A 100 20.80 -10.50 -14.43
CA TYR A 100 21.02 -9.28 -13.68
C TYR A 100 22.00 -9.51 -12.52
N VAL A 101 22.79 -8.50 -12.18
CA VAL A 101 23.40 -8.44 -10.87
C VAL A 101 22.33 -7.96 -9.88
N VAL A 102 22.21 -8.60 -8.72
CA VAL A 102 21.31 -8.18 -7.66
C VAL A 102 22.13 -7.64 -6.49
N ALA A 103 21.80 -6.45 -6.02
CA ALA A 103 22.42 -5.85 -4.85
C ALA A 103 21.34 -5.59 -3.77
N VAL A 104 21.65 -5.89 -2.52
CA VAL A 104 20.77 -5.63 -1.38
C VAL A 104 21.55 -4.82 -0.36
N GLY A 105 21.08 -3.60 -0.07
CA GLY A 105 21.67 -2.70 0.91
C GLY A 105 20.82 -2.60 2.17
N ASP A 106 21.45 -2.66 3.33
CA ASP A 106 20.78 -2.32 4.59
C ASP A 106 20.65 -0.80 4.71
N VAL A 107 19.46 -0.31 5.10
CA VAL A 107 19.28 1.13 5.34
C VAL A 107 20.10 1.56 6.55
N ARG A 108 20.48 2.84 6.60
CA ARG A 108 21.16 3.48 7.72
C ARG A 108 20.52 3.08 9.06
N GLY A 109 21.31 2.67 10.05
CA GLY A 109 20.83 2.30 11.38
C GLY A 109 20.08 0.98 11.44
N LYS A 110 20.29 0.08 10.44
CA LYS A 110 19.70 -1.27 10.41
C LYS A 110 20.69 -2.29 9.84
N GLY A 111 20.53 -3.55 10.24
CA GLY A 111 21.35 -4.63 9.75
C GLY A 111 22.84 -4.44 10.10
N ALA A 112 23.72 -4.46 9.11
CA ALA A 112 25.14 -4.17 9.28
C ALA A 112 25.52 -2.71 8.94
N SER A 113 24.58 -1.87 8.52
CA SER A 113 24.85 -0.46 8.20
C SER A 113 25.07 0.39 9.44
N PHE A 114 26.07 1.25 9.41
CA PHE A 114 26.33 2.25 10.44
C PHE A 114 25.29 3.37 10.47
N GLY A 115 25.43 4.27 11.44
CA GLY A 115 24.56 5.43 11.63
C GLY A 115 23.30 5.11 12.39
N HIS A 116 22.37 6.06 12.38
CA HIS A 116 21.06 5.92 13.00
C HIS A 116 19.98 6.47 12.07
N ARG A 117 18.78 5.94 12.19
CA ARG A 117 17.61 6.42 11.44
C ARG A 117 17.09 7.69 12.08
N ARG A 118 17.05 8.75 11.32
CA ARG A 118 16.46 10.03 11.73
C ARG A 118 14.93 9.97 11.73
N GLY A 119 14.35 9.26 10.76
CA GLY A 119 12.94 9.09 10.57
C GLY A 119 12.60 7.76 9.88
N PHE A 120 11.54 7.75 9.09
CA PHE A 120 11.08 6.57 8.34
C PHE A 120 11.01 6.92 6.86
N GLN A 121 11.87 6.32 6.04
CA GLN A 121 11.96 6.62 4.60
C GLN A 121 12.16 8.13 4.35
N ASP A 122 12.96 8.78 5.17
CA ASP A 122 13.17 10.21 5.12
C ASP A 122 14.19 10.63 4.03
N ARG A 123 14.45 11.93 3.91
CA ARG A 123 15.37 12.43 2.87
C ARG A 123 16.80 12.00 3.07
N THR A 124 17.22 11.66 4.30
CA THR A 124 18.55 11.09 4.53
C THR A 124 18.65 9.72 3.89
N GLU A 125 17.69 8.85 4.18
CA GLU A 125 17.62 7.50 3.59
C GLU A 125 17.48 7.56 2.06
N ALA A 126 16.64 8.46 1.53
CA ALA A 126 16.49 8.63 0.08
C ALA A 126 17.82 9.05 -0.59
N ARG A 127 18.60 9.90 0.05
CA ARG A 127 19.92 10.35 -0.43
C ARG A 127 20.99 9.27 -0.28
N ASP A 128 20.94 8.48 0.77
CA ASP A 128 21.78 7.30 0.93
C ASP A 128 21.55 6.33 -0.24
N GLY A 129 20.28 6.06 -0.57
CA GLY A 129 19.93 5.25 -1.72
C GLY A 129 20.40 5.84 -3.05
N TYR A 130 20.35 7.18 -3.22
CA TYR A 130 20.97 7.85 -4.37
C TYR A 130 22.47 7.51 -4.48
N ASP A 131 23.21 7.66 -3.38
CA ASP A 131 24.64 7.42 -3.37
C ASP A 131 24.96 5.96 -3.67
N LEU A 132 24.20 5.01 -3.11
CA LEU A 132 24.36 3.59 -3.40
C LEU A 132 24.02 3.25 -4.86
N VAL A 133 22.97 3.82 -5.44
CA VAL A 133 22.63 3.65 -6.87
C VAL A 133 23.78 4.11 -7.76
N GLN A 134 24.37 5.28 -7.45
CA GLN A 134 25.50 5.79 -8.22
C GLN A 134 26.74 4.94 -8.02
N TRP A 135 27.02 4.48 -6.79
CA TRP A 135 28.13 3.57 -6.52
C TRP A 135 28.00 2.26 -7.31
N LEU A 136 26.81 1.63 -7.28
CA LEU A 136 26.52 0.39 -8.01
C LEU A 136 26.72 0.54 -9.53
N ALA A 137 26.31 1.68 -10.08
CA ALA A 137 26.46 1.96 -11.50
C ALA A 137 27.92 2.01 -11.97
N HIS A 138 28.85 2.36 -11.07
CA HIS A 138 30.28 2.50 -11.38
C HIS A 138 31.11 1.24 -11.08
N GLN A 139 30.47 0.15 -10.63
CA GLN A 139 31.18 -1.08 -10.32
C GLN A 139 31.66 -1.82 -11.60
N PRO A 140 32.73 -2.61 -11.52
CA PRO A 140 33.28 -3.32 -12.68
C PRO A 140 32.27 -4.25 -13.39
N TYR A 141 31.33 -4.83 -12.64
CA TYR A 141 30.27 -5.72 -13.14
C TYR A 141 29.08 -4.96 -13.77
N SER A 142 28.97 -3.66 -13.51
CA SER A 142 27.81 -2.86 -13.92
C SER A 142 27.96 -2.29 -15.33
N ASP A 143 26.87 -2.29 -16.11
CA ASP A 143 26.76 -1.58 -17.40
C ASP A 143 26.35 -0.11 -17.24
N GLY A 144 26.24 0.38 -16.00
CA GLY A 144 25.88 1.75 -15.67
C GLY A 144 24.38 1.97 -15.47
N LYS A 145 23.54 0.96 -15.61
CA LYS A 145 22.10 1.06 -15.42
C LYS A 145 21.67 0.31 -14.17
N VAL A 146 20.83 0.96 -13.38
CA VAL A 146 20.28 0.41 -12.15
C VAL A 146 18.76 0.41 -12.22
N GLY A 147 18.14 -0.68 -11.78
CA GLY A 147 16.73 -0.80 -11.47
C GLY A 147 16.52 -1.00 -9.98
N MET A 148 15.37 -0.62 -9.44
CA MET A 148 14.99 -0.93 -8.06
C MET A 148 13.70 -1.72 -8.01
N VAL A 149 13.62 -2.68 -7.09
CA VAL A 149 12.42 -3.48 -6.85
C VAL A 149 12.15 -3.59 -5.37
N GLY A 150 10.89 -3.54 -4.99
CA GLY A 150 10.49 -3.72 -3.61
C GLY A 150 8.99 -3.77 -3.39
N CYS A 151 8.59 -4.28 -2.23
CA CYS A 151 7.23 -4.25 -1.73
C CYS A 151 7.22 -3.76 -0.29
N SER A 152 6.15 -3.10 0.15
CA SER A 152 6.06 -2.51 1.49
C SER A 152 7.15 -1.46 1.71
N TYR A 153 7.90 -1.56 2.79
CA TYR A 153 9.02 -0.65 3.04
C TYR A 153 9.99 -0.57 1.86
N LEU A 154 10.35 -1.72 1.26
CA LEU A 154 11.30 -1.77 0.15
C LEU A 154 10.74 -1.06 -1.10
N GLY A 155 9.42 -1.15 -1.32
CA GLY A 155 8.72 -0.41 -2.36
C GLY A 155 8.74 1.10 -2.10
N GLY A 156 8.47 1.51 -0.87
CA GLY A 156 8.57 2.90 -0.43
C GLY A 156 10.00 3.44 -0.52
N ALA A 157 11.00 2.65 -0.13
CA ALA A 157 12.42 3.03 -0.26
C ALA A 157 12.79 3.24 -1.74
N ALA A 158 12.37 2.34 -2.65
CA ALA A 158 12.60 2.50 -4.08
C ALA A 158 11.95 3.78 -4.63
N LEU A 159 10.70 4.09 -4.22
CA LEU A 159 10.01 5.31 -4.63
C LEU A 159 10.70 6.55 -4.06
N GLN A 160 11.12 6.54 -2.79
CA GLN A 160 11.85 7.64 -2.15
C GLN A 160 13.20 7.90 -2.83
N VAL A 161 13.95 6.85 -3.18
CA VAL A 161 15.19 7.00 -3.97
C VAL A 161 14.88 7.58 -5.35
N ALA A 162 13.84 7.13 -6.02
CA ALA A 162 13.43 7.68 -7.32
C ALA A 162 13.09 9.19 -7.24
N THR A 163 12.55 9.68 -6.10
CA THR A 163 12.30 11.13 -5.89
C THR A 163 13.58 11.98 -5.89
N THR A 164 14.74 11.37 -5.72
CA THR A 164 16.05 12.06 -5.79
C THR A 164 16.63 12.08 -7.21
N ALA A 165 15.99 11.38 -8.16
CA ALA A 165 16.35 11.29 -9.57
C ALA A 165 17.82 10.89 -9.82
N PRO A 166 18.34 9.76 -9.29
CA PRO A 166 19.71 9.35 -9.56
C PRO A 166 19.88 9.07 -11.06
N PRO A 167 20.90 9.62 -11.74
CA PRO A 167 21.08 9.44 -13.19
C PRO A 167 21.18 7.99 -13.65
N ALA A 168 21.72 7.11 -12.81
CA ALA A 168 21.85 5.69 -13.11
C ALA A 168 20.55 4.89 -12.93
N LEU A 169 19.59 5.38 -12.13
CA LEU A 169 18.30 4.70 -11.93
C LEU A 169 17.41 4.89 -13.16
N LYS A 170 17.04 3.80 -13.81
CA LYS A 170 16.24 3.80 -15.04
C LYS A 170 14.83 3.29 -14.85
N ALA A 171 14.63 2.41 -13.88
CA ALA A 171 13.34 1.75 -13.67
C ALA A 171 13.13 1.37 -12.20
N ALA A 172 11.88 1.42 -11.72
CA ALA A 172 11.49 1.03 -10.38
C ALA A 172 10.18 0.24 -10.40
N PHE A 173 10.19 -0.99 -9.84
CA PHE A 173 9.03 -1.84 -9.67
C PHE A 173 8.60 -1.83 -8.20
N ILE A 174 7.48 -1.16 -7.91
CA ILE A 174 7.09 -0.70 -6.58
C ILE A 174 5.80 -1.39 -6.15
N GLY A 175 5.84 -2.14 -5.07
CA GLY A 175 4.68 -2.85 -4.51
C GLY A 175 4.22 -2.29 -3.16
N ALA A 176 2.91 -2.31 -2.92
CA ALA A 176 2.24 -2.11 -1.63
C ALA A 176 2.87 -1.00 -0.76
N SER A 177 3.09 0.18 -1.35
CA SER A 177 3.69 1.33 -0.71
C SER A 177 2.70 2.49 -0.62
N ASP A 178 3.15 3.61 -0.09
CA ASP A 178 2.38 4.84 0.00
C ASP A 178 2.90 5.89 -0.99
N PHE A 179 1.96 6.70 -1.46
CA PHE A 179 2.22 7.85 -2.32
C PHE A 179 2.06 9.18 -1.54
N ASP A 180 1.07 9.22 -0.66
CA ASP A 180 0.87 10.27 0.34
C ASP A 180 0.99 9.66 1.74
N LYS A 181 2.16 9.82 2.36
CA LYS A 181 2.46 9.24 3.68
C LYS A 181 1.49 9.71 4.76
N TYR A 182 1.11 11.00 4.77
CA TYR A 182 0.13 11.50 5.74
C TYR A 182 -1.22 10.81 5.55
N ALA A 183 -1.74 10.79 4.33
CA ALA A 183 -3.01 10.16 4.04
C ALA A 183 -2.99 8.64 4.30
N PHE A 184 -1.83 7.99 4.26
CA PHE A 184 -1.69 6.58 4.61
C PHE A 184 -1.65 6.37 6.13
N VAL A 185 -0.76 7.06 6.85
CA VAL A 185 -0.56 6.87 8.30
C VAL A 185 -1.69 7.52 9.11
N ARG A 186 -2.18 8.70 8.66
CA ARG A 186 -3.24 9.49 9.31
C ARG A 186 -4.44 9.71 8.40
N ASN A 187 -4.93 8.63 7.81
CA ASN A 187 -6.09 8.70 6.92
C ASN A 187 -7.27 9.37 7.63
N GLY A 188 -7.75 10.49 7.05
CA GLY A 188 -8.83 11.28 7.64
C GLY A 188 -8.51 11.87 9.02
N GLY A 189 -7.23 12.10 9.35
CA GLY A 189 -6.79 12.59 10.67
C GLY A 189 -6.71 11.50 11.74
N ILE A 190 -7.11 10.27 11.44
CA ILE A 190 -7.12 9.13 12.36
C ILE A 190 -5.85 8.32 12.13
N THR A 191 -5.11 8.07 13.20
CA THR A 191 -3.88 7.29 13.12
C THR A 191 -4.17 5.82 12.79
N ALA A 192 -3.47 5.28 11.79
CA ALA A 192 -3.62 3.88 11.39
C ALA A 192 -2.97 2.92 12.39
N GLN A 193 -3.13 1.62 12.11
CA GLN A 193 -2.64 0.52 12.93
C GLN A 193 -1.13 0.51 13.19
N PHE A 194 -0.33 1.22 12.40
CA PHE A 194 1.14 1.25 12.53
C PHE A 194 1.66 2.14 13.66
N ASN A 195 0.79 2.87 14.37
CA ASN A 195 1.15 3.82 15.41
C ASN A 195 1.87 3.23 16.59
N THR A 196 1.56 1.98 16.89
CA THR A 196 1.97 1.32 18.12
C THR A 196 2.93 0.18 17.84
N ARG A 197 3.58 0.17 16.68
CA ARG A 197 4.64 -0.79 16.43
C ARG A 197 5.70 -0.60 17.50
N PRO A 198 5.98 -1.61 18.34
CA PRO A 198 7.11 -1.54 19.25
C PRO A 198 8.36 -1.26 18.45
N ASP A 199 9.21 -0.37 18.95
CA ASP A 199 10.54 -0.22 18.38
C ASP A 199 11.24 -1.57 18.47
N GLU A 200 11.84 -1.99 17.37
CA GLU A 200 12.63 -3.21 17.38
C GLU A 200 13.85 -3.01 18.27
N ASP A 201 14.12 -3.97 19.15
CA ASP A 201 15.37 -3.99 19.89
C ASP A 201 16.56 -3.99 18.89
N PRO A 202 17.44 -2.99 18.93
CA PRO A 202 18.59 -2.94 18.02
C PRO A 202 19.45 -4.21 18.04
N SER A 203 19.46 -4.94 19.15
CA SER A 203 20.22 -6.20 19.30
C SER A 203 19.82 -7.29 18.30
N ILE A 204 18.63 -7.21 17.69
CA ILE A 204 18.22 -8.14 16.63
C ILE A 204 19.15 -8.06 15.42
N ASP A 205 19.78 -6.90 15.20
CA ASP A 205 20.70 -6.69 14.08
C ASP A 205 22.06 -7.39 14.29
N LEU A 206 22.38 -7.86 15.52
CA LEU A 206 23.55 -8.72 15.78
C LEU A 206 23.45 -10.09 15.08
N ALA A 207 22.26 -10.50 14.67
CA ALA A 207 22.08 -11.70 13.87
C ALA A 207 22.44 -11.50 12.39
N THR A 208 22.74 -10.28 11.97
CA THR A 208 23.20 -9.98 10.59
C THR A 208 24.54 -10.67 10.33
N VAL A 209 24.73 -11.17 9.11
CA VAL A 209 26.02 -11.73 8.69
C VAL A 209 27.00 -10.57 8.48
N PRO A 210 28.18 -10.56 9.12
CA PRO A 210 29.18 -9.54 8.91
C PRO A 210 29.58 -9.40 7.42
N MET A 211 30.00 -8.20 7.02
CA MET A 211 30.52 -7.97 5.68
C MET A 211 31.84 -8.71 5.49
N ASP A 212 32.22 -9.00 4.25
CA ASP A 212 33.40 -9.81 3.93
C ASP A 212 34.70 -9.24 4.49
N GLU A 213 34.78 -7.93 4.67
CA GLU A 213 35.94 -7.22 5.28
C GLU A 213 35.91 -7.23 6.83
N ASP A 214 34.79 -7.63 7.45
CA ASP A 214 34.61 -7.66 8.91
C ASP A 214 34.68 -9.10 9.45
N HIS A 215 35.82 -9.73 9.29
CA HIS A 215 36.02 -11.16 9.63
C HIS A 215 35.71 -11.50 11.09
N GLU A 216 35.88 -10.55 12.01
CA GLU A 216 35.66 -10.75 13.46
C GLU A 216 34.29 -10.24 13.93
N GLY A 217 33.52 -9.61 13.07
CA GLY A 217 32.22 -9.00 13.39
C GLY A 217 32.32 -7.78 14.31
N ASN A 218 33.47 -7.13 14.37
CA ASN A 218 33.68 -5.95 15.21
C ASN A 218 33.03 -4.71 14.62
N MET A 219 33.03 -4.57 13.30
CA MET A 219 32.34 -3.48 12.61
C MET A 219 30.82 -3.63 12.74
N LEU A 220 30.29 -4.84 12.63
CA LEU A 220 28.86 -5.13 12.88
C LEU A 220 28.46 -4.72 14.30
N LYS A 221 29.23 -5.11 15.33
CA LYS A 221 28.95 -4.73 16.71
C LYS A 221 28.96 -3.21 16.91
N ALA A 222 29.92 -2.53 16.27
CA ALA A 222 30.03 -1.06 16.32
C ALA A 222 28.82 -0.41 15.63
N ALA A 223 28.41 -0.90 14.45
CA ALA A 223 27.24 -0.41 13.74
C ALA A 223 25.96 -0.57 14.57
N VAL A 224 25.73 -1.78 15.15
CA VAL A 224 24.56 -2.05 15.98
C VAL A 224 24.52 -1.16 17.23
N ALA A 225 25.67 -0.81 17.81
CA ALA A 225 25.71 0.14 18.92
C ALA A 225 25.18 1.54 18.54
N GLU A 226 25.40 1.99 17.31
CA GLU A 226 24.85 3.26 16.80
C GLU A 226 23.34 3.21 16.61
N HIS A 227 22.75 2.03 16.36
CA HIS A 227 21.30 1.86 16.18
C HIS A 227 20.48 2.21 17.41
N ALA A 228 21.09 2.25 18.60
CA ALA A 228 20.43 2.72 19.82
C ALA A 228 19.93 4.17 19.72
N ALA A 229 20.50 4.96 18.79
CA ALA A 229 20.08 6.33 18.52
C ALA A 229 18.97 6.44 17.46
N ASN A 230 18.42 5.33 16.96
CA ASN A 230 17.30 5.36 16.01
C ASN A 230 16.10 6.11 16.59
N THR A 231 15.48 6.97 15.79
CA THR A 231 14.24 7.62 16.17
C THR A 231 13.13 6.59 16.38
N PRO A 232 12.46 6.60 17.53
CA PRO A 232 11.37 5.68 17.83
C PRO A 232 10.16 5.95 16.94
N MET A 233 9.60 4.90 16.34
CA MET A 233 8.54 5.01 15.34
C MET A 233 7.20 5.48 15.91
N GLY A 234 6.79 4.94 17.04
CA GLY A 234 5.54 5.33 17.70
C GLY A 234 5.48 6.82 17.98
N PRO A 235 6.41 7.36 18.80
CA PRO A 235 6.50 8.80 19.06
C PRO A 235 6.64 9.67 17.80
N LEU A 236 7.36 9.19 16.77
CA LEU A 236 7.46 9.92 15.50
C LEU A 236 6.08 10.16 14.87
N TRP A 237 5.21 9.13 14.85
CA TRP A 237 3.87 9.26 14.29
C TRP A 237 2.91 10.08 15.15
N TYR A 238 2.99 9.93 16.48
CA TYR A 238 2.08 10.60 17.41
C TYR A 238 2.27 12.11 17.48
N ASP A 239 3.52 12.56 17.47
CA ASP A 239 3.84 13.96 17.66
C ASP A 239 3.48 14.86 16.47
N MET A 240 2.99 14.27 15.38
CA MET A 240 2.67 14.98 14.14
C MET A 240 1.20 14.78 13.73
N PRO A 241 0.23 15.36 14.44
CA PRO A 241 -1.20 15.17 14.16
C PRO A 241 -1.66 15.79 12.83
N PHE A 242 -0.98 16.82 12.34
CA PHE A 242 -1.34 17.54 11.13
C PHE A 242 -0.31 17.34 10.03
N ARG A 243 -0.74 17.46 8.78
CA ARG A 243 0.14 17.35 7.61
C ARG A 243 1.31 18.33 7.64
N ASP A 244 1.08 19.53 8.14
CA ASP A 244 2.09 20.59 8.30
C ASP A 244 2.80 20.58 9.66
N SER A 245 2.63 19.54 10.48
CA SER A 245 3.34 19.41 11.74
C SER A 245 4.84 19.35 11.55
N MET A 246 5.56 20.08 12.40
CA MET A 246 7.02 19.96 12.51
C MET A 246 7.37 18.76 13.40
N SER A 247 8.20 17.87 12.88
CA SER A 247 8.74 16.77 13.67
C SER A 247 9.85 17.27 14.61
N LYS A 248 9.74 16.98 15.89
CA LYS A 248 10.83 17.28 16.85
C LYS A 248 12.07 16.41 16.65
N TYR A 249 11.91 15.26 15.99
CA TYR A 249 13.00 14.32 15.72
C TYR A 249 13.80 14.69 14.47
N THR A 250 13.10 15.14 13.42
CA THR A 250 13.75 15.46 12.14
C THR A 250 13.98 16.96 11.94
N GLY A 251 13.27 17.81 12.70
CA GLY A 251 13.32 19.26 12.54
C GLY A 251 12.69 19.76 11.25
N THR A 252 11.86 18.94 10.60
CA THR A 252 11.24 19.23 9.29
C THR A 252 9.73 19.04 9.34
N ARG A 253 9.03 19.53 8.32
CA ARG A 253 7.65 19.13 8.01
C ARG A 253 7.68 17.72 7.44
N PHE A 254 7.71 16.75 8.33
CA PHE A 254 8.05 15.37 8.01
C PHE A 254 7.12 14.75 6.95
N TRP A 255 5.81 14.99 7.03
CA TRP A 255 4.87 14.42 6.08
C TRP A 255 5.08 14.94 4.65
N GLU A 256 5.47 16.22 4.51
CA GLU A 256 5.86 16.81 3.23
C GLU A 256 7.18 16.22 2.75
N GLU A 257 8.15 16.05 3.69
CA GLU A 257 9.46 15.49 3.39
C GLU A 257 9.38 14.06 2.85
N VAL A 258 8.52 13.21 3.43
CA VAL A 258 8.43 11.78 3.10
C VAL A 258 7.26 11.43 2.17
N GLY A 259 6.45 12.40 1.75
CA GLY A 259 5.38 12.21 0.77
C GLY A 259 5.93 12.20 -0.65
N PRO A 260 5.97 11.07 -1.39
CA PRO A 260 6.45 11.04 -2.76
C PRO A 260 5.76 12.06 -3.69
N TYR A 261 4.48 12.36 -3.44
CA TYR A 261 3.73 13.36 -4.21
C TYR A 261 4.38 14.75 -4.19
N THR A 262 5.08 15.10 -3.13
CA THR A 262 5.80 16.38 -3.01
C THR A 262 6.87 16.54 -4.10
N TYR A 263 7.38 15.43 -4.63
CA TYR A 263 8.44 15.39 -5.63
C TYR A 263 7.94 14.95 -7.01
N LEU A 264 6.65 15.05 -7.29
CA LEU A 264 6.05 14.63 -8.57
C LEU A 264 6.73 15.22 -9.79
N ASP A 265 7.03 16.50 -9.76
CA ASP A 265 7.73 17.18 -10.87
C ASP A 265 9.12 16.60 -11.11
N THR A 266 9.83 16.24 -10.03
CA THR A 266 11.14 15.60 -10.16
C THR A 266 11.01 14.19 -10.72
N LEU A 267 10.06 13.40 -10.20
CA LEU A 267 9.77 12.05 -10.70
C LEU A 267 9.42 12.06 -12.19
N ARG A 268 8.51 12.95 -12.61
CA ARG A 268 8.08 13.08 -14.01
C ARG A 268 9.22 13.49 -14.95
N ARG A 269 10.09 14.39 -14.52
CA ARG A 269 11.24 14.84 -15.32
C ARG A 269 12.42 13.87 -15.30
N SER A 270 12.50 12.96 -14.33
CA SER A 270 13.62 12.01 -14.20
C SER A 270 13.72 11.01 -15.34
N GLY A 271 12.60 10.70 -15.99
CA GLY A 271 12.51 9.64 -16.99
C GLY A 271 12.64 8.23 -16.41
N ILE A 272 12.59 8.08 -15.08
CA ILE A 272 12.59 6.76 -14.42
C ILE A 272 11.25 6.09 -14.70
N ALA A 273 11.29 4.94 -15.37
CA ALA A 273 10.10 4.14 -15.59
C ALA A 273 9.60 3.55 -14.27
N THR A 274 8.29 3.60 -14.04
CA THR A 274 7.71 3.05 -12.83
C THR A 274 6.61 2.03 -13.16
N TYR A 275 6.60 0.95 -12.40
CA TYR A 275 5.51 -0.02 -12.33
C TYR A 275 5.04 -0.11 -10.89
N VAL A 276 3.75 -0.03 -10.64
CA VAL A 276 3.21 -0.09 -9.28
C VAL A 276 2.23 -1.27 -9.14
N TRP A 277 2.25 -1.94 -7.99
CA TRP A 277 1.38 -3.08 -7.75
C TRP A 277 0.92 -3.19 -6.29
N GLY A 278 -0.14 -3.96 -6.09
CA GLY A 278 -0.68 -4.30 -4.77
C GLY A 278 -1.68 -5.44 -4.87
N ASN A 279 -2.39 -5.69 -3.79
CA ASN A 279 -3.47 -6.67 -3.73
C ASN A 279 -4.73 -6.03 -3.13
N TRP A 280 -5.92 -6.50 -3.52
CA TRP A 280 -7.18 -5.88 -3.11
C TRP A 280 -7.44 -5.92 -1.60
N ARG A 281 -6.92 -6.93 -0.90
CA ARG A 281 -7.03 -7.05 0.57
C ARG A 281 -5.84 -6.41 1.30
N ASP A 282 -5.41 -5.27 0.79
CA ASP A 282 -4.27 -4.52 1.32
C ASP A 282 -4.53 -3.00 1.21
N GLU A 283 -4.49 -2.30 2.34
CA GLU A 283 -4.82 -0.87 2.41
C GLU A 283 -3.92 0.00 1.51
N PRO A 284 -2.59 -0.25 1.38
CA PRO A 284 -1.72 0.50 0.49
C PRO A 284 -2.11 0.47 -0.99
N THR A 285 -2.93 -0.49 -1.44
CA THR A 285 -3.35 -0.58 -2.85
C THR A 285 -4.07 0.69 -3.31
N SER A 286 -4.82 1.35 -2.42
CA SER A 286 -5.43 2.65 -2.70
C SER A 286 -4.39 3.70 -3.09
N GLN A 287 -3.24 3.73 -2.41
CA GLN A 287 -2.14 4.64 -2.68
C GLN A 287 -1.39 4.27 -3.98
N MET A 288 -1.31 2.97 -4.30
CA MET A 288 -0.67 2.51 -5.56
C MET A 288 -1.49 2.90 -6.79
N ILE A 289 -2.82 2.87 -6.72
CA ILE A 289 -3.67 3.36 -7.82
C ILE A 289 -3.46 4.87 -8.03
N LEU A 290 -3.39 5.66 -6.96
CA LEU A 290 -3.09 7.09 -7.04
C LEU A 290 -1.68 7.36 -7.57
N ALA A 291 -0.68 6.57 -7.15
CA ALA A 291 0.67 6.64 -7.69
C ALA A 291 0.67 6.35 -9.21
N ALA A 292 -0.04 5.29 -9.66
CA ALA A 292 -0.18 4.98 -11.07
C ALA A 292 -0.81 6.12 -11.87
N ALA A 293 -1.85 6.77 -11.33
CA ALA A 293 -2.52 7.91 -11.96
C ALA A 293 -1.55 9.07 -12.17
N ASN A 294 -0.77 9.40 -11.15
CA ASN A 294 0.10 10.57 -11.13
C ASN A 294 1.44 10.37 -11.85
N LEU A 295 1.98 9.15 -11.86
CA LEU A 295 3.26 8.81 -12.48
C LEU A 295 3.11 8.28 -13.92
N GLY A 296 1.88 8.02 -14.38
CA GLY A 296 1.68 7.34 -15.66
C GLY A 296 2.14 5.90 -15.68
N SER A 297 2.27 5.27 -14.50
CA SER A 297 2.78 3.91 -14.35
C SER A 297 1.79 2.87 -14.85
N ARG A 298 2.31 1.70 -15.21
CA ARG A 298 1.51 0.47 -15.27
C ARG A 298 1.12 0.05 -13.85
N PHE A 299 -0.02 -0.62 -13.76
CA PHE A 299 -0.61 -1.02 -12.49
C PHE A 299 -1.02 -2.49 -12.49
N LEU A 300 -0.71 -3.19 -11.40
CA LEU A 300 -1.19 -4.54 -11.14
C LEU A 300 -1.91 -4.59 -9.79
N ALA A 301 -3.08 -5.23 -9.74
CA ALA A 301 -3.70 -5.61 -8.47
C ALA A 301 -4.16 -7.08 -8.47
N GLY A 302 -3.69 -7.82 -7.49
CA GLY A 302 -4.03 -9.23 -7.31
C GLY A 302 -5.10 -9.49 -6.25
N PRO A 303 -5.55 -10.75 -6.12
CA PRO A 303 -6.54 -11.16 -5.12
C PRO A 303 -5.93 -11.42 -3.74
N GLY A 304 -4.69 -11.10 -3.50
CA GLY A 304 -3.96 -11.44 -2.28
C GLY A 304 -4.07 -10.38 -1.18
N SER A 305 -3.21 -10.53 -0.19
CA SER A 305 -2.94 -9.60 0.91
C SER A 305 -1.55 -8.97 0.75
N HIS A 306 -1.09 -8.27 1.79
CA HIS A 306 0.14 -7.49 1.79
C HIS A 306 1.37 -8.25 1.26
N CYS A 307 1.93 -7.77 0.14
CA CYS A 307 3.13 -8.29 -0.52
C CYS A 307 3.12 -9.78 -0.91
N VAL A 308 1.98 -10.44 -0.86
CA VAL A 308 1.86 -11.82 -1.34
C VAL A 308 1.82 -11.81 -2.87
N PRO A 309 2.69 -12.57 -3.57
CA PRO A 309 2.58 -12.70 -5.02
C PRO A 309 1.18 -13.15 -5.42
N PRO A 310 0.52 -12.44 -6.37
CA PRO A 310 -0.87 -12.74 -6.73
C PRO A 310 -1.02 -14.17 -7.27
N PRO A 311 -1.86 -15.03 -6.67
CA PRO A 311 -2.14 -16.35 -7.21
C PRO A 311 -2.63 -16.29 -8.66
N GLY A 312 -2.07 -17.14 -9.52
CA GLY A 312 -2.46 -17.19 -10.95
C GLY A 312 -1.88 -16.08 -11.82
N PHE A 313 -0.94 -15.29 -11.29
CA PHE A 313 -0.19 -14.28 -12.04
C PHE A 313 1.32 -14.54 -11.90
N ASP A 314 2.04 -14.53 -13.02
CA ASP A 314 3.50 -14.66 -13.03
C ASP A 314 4.16 -13.32 -12.69
N LEU A 315 4.14 -12.94 -11.41
CA LEU A 315 4.76 -11.70 -10.94
C LEU A 315 6.29 -11.68 -11.19
N PRO A 316 7.05 -12.77 -10.95
CA PRO A 316 8.46 -12.81 -11.29
C PRO A 316 8.73 -12.57 -12.78
N GLY A 317 7.97 -13.19 -13.67
CA GLY A 317 8.06 -12.97 -15.12
C GLY A 317 7.74 -11.53 -15.52
N GLU A 318 6.71 -10.93 -14.94
CA GLU A 318 6.37 -9.50 -15.17
C GLU A 318 7.49 -8.57 -14.71
N ILE A 319 8.11 -8.83 -13.55
CA ILE A 319 9.25 -8.05 -13.05
C ILE A 319 10.45 -8.16 -14.01
N VAL A 320 10.77 -9.37 -14.46
CA VAL A 320 11.86 -9.61 -15.43
C VAL A 320 11.56 -8.88 -16.75
N GLY A 321 10.35 -9.03 -17.31
CA GLY A 321 9.94 -8.37 -18.54
C GLY A 321 10.02 -6.84 -18.47
N PHE A 322 9.59 -6.27 -17.35
CA PHE A 322 9.72 -4.83 -17.10
C PHE A 322 11.17 -4.36 -17.14
N PHE A 323 12.07 -5.03 -16.43
CA PHE A 323 13.47 -4.64 -16.43
C PHE A 323 14.19 -4.96 -17.75
N ASP A 324 13.85 -6.06 -18.41
CA ASP A 324 14.39 -6.39 -19.74
C ASP A 324 14.08 -5.29 -20.75
N HIS A 325 12.87 -4.73 -20.72
CA HIS A 325 12.51 -3.60 -21.57
C HIS A 325 13.32 -2.34 -21.22
N TYR A 326 13.27 -1.88 -19.96
CA TYR A 326 13.83 -0.57 -19.60
C TYR A 326 15.35 -0.57 -19.38
N LEU A 327 15.97 -1.68 -18.99
CA LEU A 327 17.40 -1.75 -18.72
C LEU A 327 18.19 -2.38 -19.87
N LYS A 328 17.65 -3.42 -20.52
CA LYS A 328 18.33 -4.10 -21.61
C LYS A 328 17.86 -3.67 -23.00
N GLY A 329 16.74 -2.96 -23.11
CA GLY A 329 16.13 -2.57 -24.39
C GLY A 329 15.55 -3.75 -25.17
N GLN A 330 15.22 -4.82 -24.48
CA GLN A 330 14.55 -6.01 -25.03
C GLN A 330 13.04 -5.79 -25.08
N ASP A 331 12.33 -6.60 -25.87
CA ASP A 331 10.88 -6.53 -26.06
C ASP A 331 10.35 -5.12 -26.34
N PRO A 332 10.50 -4.63 -27.59
CA PRO A 332 10.04 -3.29 -27.97
C PRO A 332 8.52 -3.13 -27.84
N ASP A 333 7.76 -4.21 -27.78
CA ASP A 333 6.30 -4.20 -27.66
C ASP A 333 5.80 -4.13 -26.20
N TYR A 334 6.69 -4.27 -25.21
CA TYR A 334 6.33 -4.16 -23.81
C TYR A 334 5.57 -2.84 -23.49
N GLY A 335 5.99 -1.74 -24.08
CA GLY A 335 5.32 -0.43 -23.94
C GLY A 335 3.90 -0.36 -24.51
N LYS A 336 3.49 -1.34 -25.35
CA LYS A 336 2.15 -1.44 -25.94
C LYS A 336 1.18 -2.28 -25.10
N LEU A 337 1.67 -2.95 -24.04
CA LEU A 337 0.83 -3.73 -23.15
C LEU A 337 -0.18 -2.83 -22.42
N PRO A 338 -1.35 -3.34 -22.04
CA PRO A 338 -2.37 -2.57 -21.34
C PRO A 338 -1.84 -1.91 -20.07
N ARG A 339 -2.36 -0.73 -19.73
CA ARG A 339 -1.89 0.06 -18.60
C ARG A 339 -2.14 -0.62 -17.25
N ALA A 340 -3.24 -1.35 -17.13
CA ALA A 340 -3.64 -2.01 -15.89
C ALA A 340 -3.95 -3.48 -16.12
N THR A 341 -3.48 -4.32 -15.20
CA THR A 341 -3.88 -5.72 -15.05
C THR A 341 -4.39 -5.88 -13.63
N TYR A 342 -5.64 -6.35 -13.46
CA TYR A 342 -6.17 -6.50 -12.12
C TYR A 342 -7.16 -7.65 -12.01
N TRP A 343 -7.19 -8.24 -10.82
CA TRP A 343 -8.10 -9.33 -10.49
C TRP A 343 -9.52 -8.79 -10.26
N VAL A 344 -10.51 -9.49 -10.79
CA VAL A 344 -11.92 -9.29 -10.48
C VAL A 344 -12.43 -10.56 -9.79
N ASP A 345 -12.81 -10.43 -8.52
CA ASP A 345 -13.50 -11.52 -7.81
C ASP A 345 -14.84 -11.79 -8.48
N GLY A 346 -15.02 -12.99 -8.98
CA GLY A 346 -16.23 -13.42 -9.65
C GLY A 346 -17.24 -14.08 -8.72
N LEU A 347 -18.24 -14.72 -9.31
CA LEU A 347 -19.27 -15.45 -8.58
C LEU A 347 -18.74 -16.81 -8.11
N ASN A 348 -19.24 -17.30 -6.96
CA ASN A 348 -18.96 -18.65 -6.44
C ASN A 348 -17.45 -18.94 -6.22
N GLY A 349 -16.69 -17.93 -5.82
CA GLY A 349 -15.24 -18.06 -5.57
C GLY A 349 -14.39 -18.15 -6.84
N SER A 350 -15.00 -17.97 -8.02
CA SER A 350 -14.26 -17.74 -9.25
C SER A 350 -13.66 -16.34 -9.27
N GLY A 351 -12.74 -16.10 -10.19
CA GLY A 351 -12.20 -14.79 -10.47
C GLY A 351 -11.23 -14.86 -11.64
N ALA A 352 -10.88 -13.72 -12.19
CA ALA A 352 -9.94 -13.65 -13.30
C ALA A 352 -9.19 -12.32 -13.31
N PHE A 353 -7.97 -12.34 -13.85
CA PHE A 353 -7.28 -11.12 -14.25
C PHE A 353 -7.93 -10.56 -15.51
N VAL A 354 -8.14 -9.25 -15.48
CA VAL A 354 -8.57 -8.46 -16.64
C VAL A 354 -7.52 -7.43 -16.94
N THR A 355 -7.40 -7.06 -18.21
CA THR A 355 -6.52 -6.00 -18.67
C THR A 355 -7.32 -4.80 -19.15
N SER A 356 -6.77 -3.59 -18.98
CA SER A 356 -7.42 -2.34 -19.37
C SER A 356 -6.38 -1.26 -19.63
N ASP A 357 -6.66 -0.37 -20.58
CA ASP A 357 -5.86 0.83 -20.81
C ASP A 357 -6.16 1.94 -19.79
N GLN A 358 -7.16 1.74 -18.95
CA GLN A 358 -7.53 2.64 -17.86
C GLN A 358 -7.36 1.96 -16.49
N LEU A 359 -7.07 2.77 -15.48
CA LEU A 359 -6.98 2.31 -14.09
C LEU A 359 -8.36 1.82 -13.59
N PRO A 360 -8.38 0.90 -12.60
CA PRO A 360 -9.62 0.40 -12.02
C PRO A 360 -10.51 1.54 -11.49
N GLY A 361 -11.80 1.48 -11.82
CA GLY A 361 -12.81 2.44 -11.36
C GLY A 361 -13.03 3.65 -12.26
N VAL A 362 -12.11 3.98 -13.18
CA VAL A 362 -12.26 5.16 -14.06
C VAL A 362 -13.52 5.09 -14.94
N GLN A 363 -13.94 3.89 -15.35
CA GLN A 363 -15.17 3.68 -16.15
C GLN A 363 -16.42 3.39 -15.31
N SER A 364 -16.27 3.32 -13.99
CA SER A 364 -17.39 3.01 -13.10
C SER A 364 -18.25 4.24 -12.84
N ARG A 365 -19.54 4.02 -12.69
CA ARG A 365 -20.50 5.07 -12.36
C ARG A 365 -20.74 5.08 -10.85
N ALA A 366 -20.58 6.21 -10.21
CA ALA A 366 -21.01 6.41 -8.83
C ALA A 366 -22.55 6.27 -8.76
N THR A 367 -22.99 5.25 -8.03
CA THR A 367 -24.42 4.93 -7.87
C THR A 367 -24.79 5.07 -6.40
N PRO A 368 -25.67 6.02 -6.03
CA PRO A 368 -26.00 6.29 -4.65
C PRO A 368 -26.90 5.18 -4.05
N TRP A 369 -26.57 4.79 -2.83
CA TRP A 369 -27.38 3.93 -1.97
C TRP A 369 -27.65 4.69 -0.66
N PHE A 370 -28.92 4.99 -0.41
CA PHE A 370 -29.35 5.86 0.67
C PHE A 370 -29.66 5.09 1.96
N LEU A 371 -29.33 5.70 3.09
CA LEU A 371 -29.67 5.21 4.40
C LEU A 371 -31.10 5.62 4.75
N ALA A 372 -31.88 4.70 5.27
CA ALA A 372 -33.28 4.91 5.64
C ALA A 372 -33.70 4.03 6.82
N GLY A 373 -34.84 4.38 7.44
CA GLY A 373 -35.37 3.70 8.61
C GLY A 373 -34.52 3.96 9.86
N GLU A 374 -34.88 3.32 10.96
CA GLU A 374 -34.17 3.46 12.23
C GLU A 374 -33.29 2.23 12.50
N ALA A 375 -31.98 2.47 12.69
CA ALA A 375 -31.08 1.48 13.26
C ALA A 375 -31.10 1.63 14.79
N LYS A 376 -31.63 0.63 15.51
CA LYS A 376 -31.72 0.63 16.98
C LYS A 376 -31.02 -0.59 17.58
N GLY A 377 -29.98 -0.38 18.33
CA GLY A 377 -29.22 -1.46 18.93
C GLY A 377 -28.72 -2.45 17.86
N ARG A 378 -29.16 -3.72 17.93
CA ARG A 378 -28.85 -4.74 16.91
C ARG A 378 -29.78 -4.73 15.68
N ALA A 379 -30.86 -3.93 15.70
CA ALA A 379 -31.75 -3.80 14.55
C ALA A 379 -31.12 -2.89 13.50
N ALA A 380 -31.02 -3.40 12.26
CA ALA A 380 -30.47 -2.64 11.16
C ALA A 380 -31.53 -1.75 10.51
N GLY A 381 -31.12 -0.52 10.12
CA GLY A 381 -31.86 0.31 9.18
C GLY A 381 -31.78 -0.25 7.75
N ALA A 382 -32.39 0.43 6.81
CA ALA A 382 -32.43 0.05 5.40
C ALA A 382 -31.35 0.79 4.58
N LEU A 383 -30.81 0.08 3.57
CA LEU A 383 -29.90 0.63 2.55
C LEU A 383 -30.56 0.41 1.18
N GLY A 384 -30.82 1.48 0.42
CA GLY A 384 -31.58 1.37 -0.83
C GLY A 384 -31.23 2.41 -1.89
N LEU A 385 -31.67 2.16 -3.13
CA LEU A 385 -31.40 3.01 -4.30
C LEU A 385 -32.24 4.30 -4.33
N GLN A 386 -33.28 4.39 -3.51
CA GLN A 386 -34.16 5.57 -3.47
C GLN A 386 -33.97 6.31 -2.14
N PRO A 387 -33.89 7.63 -2.15
CA PRO A 387 -33.86 8.40 -0.92
C PRO A 387 -35.18 8.21 -0.15
N SER A 388 -35.08 8.11 1.18
CA SER A 388 -36.28 8.09 2.01
C SER A 388 -36.90 9.50 2.06
N PRO A 389 -38.23 9.63 1.90
CA PRO A 389 -38.91 10.91 2.16
C PRO A 389 -38.91 11.25 3.65
N ASP A 390 -38.85 10.23 4.51
CA ASP A 390 -38.84 10.41 5.96
C ASP A 390 -37.48 10.91 6.43
N THR A 391 -37.47 12.04 7.08
CA THR A 391 -36.27 12.62 7.67
C THR A 391 -36.14 12.19 9.13
N GLY A 392 -34.92 11.89 9.54
CA GLY A 392 -34.63 11.45 10.90
C GLY A 392 -33.15 11.47 11.20
N ARG A 393 -32.81 10.93 12.35
CA ARG A 393 -31.41 10.67 12.73
C ARG A 393 -31.34 9.39 13.57
N ASP A 394 -30.29 8.64 13.36
CA ASP A 394 -29.89 7.57 14.27
C ASP A 394 -28.72 8.02 15.10
N THR A 395 -28.66 7.58 16.36
CA THR A 395 -27.60 7.93 17.30
C THR A 395 -27.11 6.68 18.00
N PHE A 396 -25.79 6.56 18.17
CA PHE A 396 -25.16 5.48 18.94
C PHE A 396 -24.07 6.05 19.84
N THR A 397 -23.78 5.33 20.91
CA THR A 397 -22.62 5.60 21.77
C THR A 397 -21.42 4.82 21.22
N VAL A 398 -20.27 5.48 21.11
CA VAL A 398 -19.04 4.81 20.63
C VAL A 398 -18.66 3.67 21.58
N ASP A 399 -18.49 2.48 20.99
CA ASP A 399 -18.02 1.31 21.71
C ASP A 399 -16.50 1.21 21.61
N TYR A 400 -15.82 1.37 22.73
CA TYR A 400 -14.36 1.19 22.85
C TYR A 400 -13.97 -0.18 23.42
N ASP A 401 -14.93 -1.01 23.83
CA ASP A 401 -14.68 -2.36 24.33
C ASP A 401 -14.61 -3.37 23.16
N LEU A 402 -13.64 -3.12 22.29
CA LEU A 402 -13.42 -3.92 21.09
C LEU A 402 -12.33 -4.97 21.33
N PRO A 403 -12.51 -6.21 20.84
CA PRO A 403 -11.47 -7.22 20.92
C PRO A 403 -10.24 -6.75 20.13
N PRO A 404 -9.02 -6.85 20.71
CA PRO A 404 -7.81 -6.40 20.04
C PRO A 404 -7.59 -7.16 18.73
N ALA A 405 -7.29 -6.43 17.66
CA ALA A 405 -6.90 -7.04 16.40
C ALA A 405 -5.44 -7.52 16.45
N ASP A 406 -5.13 -8.54 15.63
CA ASP A 406 -3.76 -8.93 15.37
C ASP A 406 -2.94 -7.76 14.78
N TYR A 407 -1.64 -7.72 15.08
CA TYR A 407 -0.76 -6.65 14.57
C TYR A 407 -0.75 -6.58 13.05
N PHE A 408 -0.80 -7.71 12.38
CA PHE A 408 -0.83 -7.80 10.93
C PHE A 408 -2.25 -7.90 10.34
N ALA A 409 -3.29 -7.53 11.12
CA ALA A 409 -4.65 -7.42 10.60
C ALA A 409 -4.80 -6.21 9.65
N PHE A 410 -4.22 -6.30 8.47
CA PHE A 410 -4.31 -5.25 7.43
C PHE A 410 -5.72 -5.04 6.88
N TRP A 411 -6.63 -6.01 7.12
CA TRP A 411 -8.02 -5.94 6.68
C TRP A 411 -8.97 -6.10 7.87
N PRO A 412 -10.03 -5.27 7.97
CA PRO A 412 -10.96 -5.31 9.10
C PRO A 412 -11.87 -6.54 9.06
N LYS A 413 -12.39 -6.89 10.23
CA LYS A 413 -13.54 -7.81 10.38
C LYS A 413 -14.85 -7.03 10.41
N PRO A 414 -16.02 -7.68 10.14
CA PRO A 414 -17.32 -7.02 10.24
C PRO A 414 -17.56 -6.40 11.62
N MET A 415 -18.10 -5.16 11.63
CA MET A 415 -18.28 -4.33 12.83
C MET A 415 -19.77 -4.06 13.15
N ALA A 416 -20.70 -4.86 12.64
CA ALA A 416 -22.13 -4.60 12.70
C ALA A 416 -22.70 -4.46 14.11
N GLU A 417 -22.07 -5.07 15.12
CA GLU A 417 -22.52 -5.02 16.53
C GLU A 417 -21.98 -3.82 17.30
N HIS A 418 -21.06 -3.04 16.70
CA HIS A 418 -20.32 -1.96 17.34
C HIS A 418 -20.63 -0.56 16.79
N GLY A 419 -21.79 -0.41 16.11
CA GLY A 419 -22.23 0.85 15.52
C GLY A 419 -23.59 0.76 14.86
N LEU A 420 -23.93 1.75 14.03
CA LEU A 420 -25.14 1.73 13.23
C LEU A 420 -24.94 0.83 12.00
N SER A 421 -25.93 0.03 11.69
CA SER A 421 -25.93 -0.86 10.52
C SER A 421 -27.12 -0.55 9.62
N TYR A 422 -26.90 -0.51 8.30
CA TYR A 422 -27.92 -0.33 7.28
C TYR A 422 -27.78 -1.42 6.24
N VAL A 423 -28.84 -2.21 6.01
CA VAL A 423 -28.80 -3.42 5.18
C VAL A 423 -29.73 -3.30 3.99
N SER A 424 -29.25 -3.67 2.82
CA SER A 424 -30.07 -3.74 1.61
C SER A 424 -31.03 -4.94 1.60
N GLY A 425 -32.05 -4.88 0.77
CA GLY A 425 -32.74 -6.09 0.31
C GLY A 425 -31.76 -7.03 -0.42
N PRO A 426 -32.12 -8.31 -0.63
CA PRO A 426 -31.38 -9.19 -1.51
C PRO A 426 -31.23 -8.58 -2.90
N LEU A 427 -30.03 -8.61 -3.48
CA LEU A 427 -29.82 -8.13 -4.84
C LEU A 427 -30.65 -8.94 -5.83
N THR A 428 -31.36 -8.26 -6.72
CA THR A 428 -32.20 -8.89 -7.74
C THR A 428 -31.41 -9.38 -8.95
N GLN A 429 -30.20 -8.89 -9.12
CA GLN A 429 -29.23 -9.28 -10.15
C GLN A 429 -27.81 -9.12 -9.62
N PRO A 430 -26.79 -9.77 -10.22
CA PRO A 430 -25.40 -9.54 -9.85
C PRO A 430 -25.02 -8.07 -10.00
N LEU A 431 -24.20 -7.57 -9.07
CA LEU A 431 -23.71 -6.20 -9.06
C LEU A 431 -22.18 -6.21 -9.15
N LYS A 432 -21.63 -5.66 -10.23
CA LYS A 432 -20.18 -5.55 -10.44
C LYS A 432 -19.69 -4.22 -9.90
N LEU A 433 -18.78 -4.27 -8.92
CA LEU A 433 -18.19 -3.11 -8.28
C LEU A 433 -16.68 -3.07 -8.59
N ILE A 434 -16.23 -1.98 -9.23
CA ILE A 434 -14.80 -1.74 -9.50
C ILE A 434 -14.49 -0.28 -9.23
N GLY A 435 -13.57 -0.01 -8.29
CA GLY A 435 -13.17 1.34 -7.91
C GLY A 435 -13.44 1.66 -6.45
N TYR A 436 -13.55 2.92 -6.12
CA TYR A 436 -13.66 3.41 -4.76
C TYR A 436 -15.11 3.72 -4.39
N PRO A 437 -15.69 3.07 -3.36
CA PRO A 437 -16.89 3.58 -2.72
C PRO A 437 -16.59 4.89 -1.99
N VAL A 438 -17.59 5.77 -1.92
CA VAL A 438 -17.50 7.01 -1.14
C VAL A 438 -18.71 7.11 -0.22
N ALA A 439 -18.50 7.13 1.09
CA ALA A 439 -19.57 7.39 2.04
C ALA A 439 -19.78 8.91 2.16
N GLN A 440 -21.01 9.33 1.90
CA GLN A 440 -21.48 10.72 2.03
C GLN A 440 -22.42 10.77 3.25
N LEU A 441 -21.89 11.18 4.39
CA LEU A 441 -22.65 11.21 5.63
C LEU A 441 -22.90 12.66 6.05
N THR A 442 -24.06 12.91 6.65
CA THR A 442 -24.29 14.11 7.45
C THR A 442 -24.32 13.67 8.90
N ALA A 443 -23.26 14.00 9.65
CA ALA A 443 -23.03 13.47 10.97
C ALA A 443 -22.75 14.57 12.01
N ALA A 444 -23.06 14.29 13.27
CA ALA A 444 -22.77 15.12 14.43
C ALA A 444 -22.25 14.25 15.58
N ALA A 445 -21.51 14.86 16.49
CA ALA A 445 -21.17 14.21 17.76
C ALA A 445 -21.26 15.22 18.91
N ASP A 446 -21.49 14.74 20.12
CA ASP A 446 -21.41 15.56 21.33
C ASP A 446 -19.96 15.90 21.73
N ASN A 447 -18.99 15.17 21.18
CA ASN A 447 -17.58 15.50 21.28
C ASN A 447 -16.97 15.67 19.86
N PRO A 448 -16.45 16.85 19.50
CA PRO A 448 -15.93 17.16 18.17
C PRO A 448 -14.64 16.39 17.80
N ALA A 449 -14.01 15.73 18.76
CA ALA A 449 -12.84 14.88 18.54
C ALA A 449 -13.21 13.45 18.11
N ALA A 450 -14.50 13.15 17.96
CA ALA A 450 -14.97 11.81 17.57
C ALA A 450 -14.42 11.38 16.22
N ASP A 451 -14.10 10.09 16.13
CA ASP A 451 -13.69 9.39 14.93
C ASP A 451 -14.91 8.71 14.28
N VAL A 452 -14.97 8.71 12.95
CA VAL A 452 -16.00 8.02 12.18
C VAL A 452 -15.34 7.00 11.26
N PHE A 453 -15.73 5.74 11.45
CA PHE A 453 -15.33 4.60 10.60
C PHE A 453 -16.53 4.12 9.81
N VAL A 454 -16.31 3.80 8.54
CA VAL A 454 -17.32 3.22 7.67
C VAL A 454 -16.83 1.90 7.11
N TYR A 455 -17.69 0.89 7.10
CA TYR A 455 -17.42 -0.42 6.54
C TYR A 455 -18.53 -0.79 5.58
N LEU A 456 -18.17 -1.26 4.40
CA LEU A 456 -19.09 -1.85 3.46
C LEU A 456 -18.89 -3.36 3.50
N ASP A 457 -19.92 -4.07 3.91
CA ASP A 457 -19.91 -5.52 3.97
C ASP A 457 -20.74 -6.11 2.83
N ARG A 458 -20.31 -7.26 2.35
CA ARG A 458 -21.13 -8.21 1.60
C ARG A 458 -21.68 -9.23 2.58
N ILE A 459 -23.00 -9.43 2.60
CA ILE A 459 -23.67 -10.50 3.33
C ILE A 459 -24.12 -11.53 2.28
N LYS A 460 -23.51 -12.71 2.32
CA LYS A 460 -23.86 -13.81 1.41
C LYS A 460 -25.22 -14.39 1.76
N ALA A 461 -25.82 -15.11 0.81
CA ALA A 461 -27.13 -15.75 1.00
C ALA A 461 -27.19 -16.73 2.20
N ASP A 462 -26.05 -17.30 2.60
CA ASP A 462 -25.90 -18.15 3.78
C ASP A 462 -25.77 -17.37 5.11
N GLY A 463 -25.80 -16.03 5.06
CA GLY A 463 -25.66 -15.15 6.22
C GLY A 463 -24.22 -14.78 6.57
N THR A 464 -23.21 -15.36 5.92
CA THR A 464 -21.81 -15.02 6.15
C THR A 464 -21.54 -13.59 5.68
N ALA A 465 -20.94 -12.77 6.54
CA ALA A 465 -20.57 -11.40 6.23
C ALA A 465 -19.05 -11.24 6.06
N GLU A 466 -18.65 -10.46 5.08
CA GLU A 466 -17.26 -10.06 4.87
C GLU A 466 -17.14 -8.57 4.56
N VAL A 467 -16.14 -7.89 5.10
CA VAL A 467 -15.84 -6.50 4.76
C VAL A 467 -15.23 -6.46 3.37
N ILE A 468 -15.82 -5.69 2.46
CA ILE A 468 -15.35 -5.53 1.08
C ILE A 468 -14.69 -4.17 0.84
N SER A 469 -14.98 -3.18 1.70
CA SER A 469 -14.34 -1.86 1.68
C SER A 469 -14.52 -1.18 3.04
N PHE A 470 -13.62 -0.26 3.36
CA PHE A 470 -13.71 0.54 4.59
C PHE A 470 -13.04 1.90 4.38
N GLY A 471 -13.45 2.85 5.20
CA GLY A 471 -12.86 4.19 5.24
C GLY A 471 -12.99 4.81 6.63
N ARG A 472 -12.35 5.96 6.83
CA ARG A 472 -12.38 6.66 8.12
C ARG A 472 -12.15 8.16 7.95
N LEU A 473 -12.75 8.94 8.84
CA LEU A 473 -12.54 10.39 8.90
C LEU A 473 -12.82 10.89 10.31
N LYS A 474 -11.91 11.67 10.87
CA LYS A 474 -12.15 12.40 12.11
C LYS A 474 -13.17 13.53 11.85
N LEU A 475 -14.14 13.70 12.72
CA LEU A 475 -15.21 14.69 12.55
C LEU A 475 -14.66 16.11 12.32
N SER A 476 -13.57 16.48 13.00
CA SER A 476 -12.89 17.76 12.84
C SER A 476 -12.18 17.96 11.50
N HIS A 477 -12.01 16.90 10.69
CA HIS A 477 -11.34 16.95 9.39
C HIS A 477 -12.33 16.94 8.21
N HIS A 478 -13.59 17.32 8.45
CA HIS A 478 -14.67 17.24 7.46
C HIS A 478 -14.48 18.15 6.23
N ALA A 479 -13.71 19.24 6.37
CA ALA A 479 -13.50 20.19 5.29
C ALA A 479 -12.80 19.53 4.09
N LEU A 480 -13.35 19.74 2.89
CA LEU A 480 -12.73 19.34 1.63
C LEU A 480 -11.77 20.42 1.15
N ALA A 481 -10.70 20.01 0.50
CA ALA A 481 -9.73 20.90 -0.11
C ALA A 481 -9.30 20.37 -1.50
N GLU A 482 -8.64 21.23 -2.28
CA GLU A 482 -8.02 20.83 -3.53
C GLU A 482 -6.73 20.04 -3.26
N ALA A 483 -6.62 18.86 -3.87
CA ALA A 483 -5.45 18.02 -3.69
C ALA A 483 -4.26 18.53 -4.53
N PRO A 484 -3.01 18.38 -4.06
CA PRO A 484 -1.82 18.73 -4.83
C PRO A 484 -1.45 17.69 -5.91
N TYR A 485 -2.29 16.69 -6.13
CA TYR A 485 -2.12 15.61 -7.09
C TYR A 485 -3.47 15.08 -7.57
N GLU A 486 -3.48 14.31 -8.66
CA GLU A 486 -4.69 13.67 -9.19
C GLU A 486 -5.26 12.64 -8.22
N THR A 487 -6.51 12.82 -7.79
CA THR A 487 -7.20 11.95 -6.82
C THR A 487 -8.21 10.99 -7.47
N LEU A 488 -8.34 11.01 -8.80
CA LEU A 488 -9.39 10.28 -9.53
C LEU A 488 -10.81 10.70 -9.11
N GLY A 489 -10.98 11.97 -8.73
CA GLY A 489 -12.26 12.52 -8.28
C GLY A 489 -12.65 12.15 -6.84
N LEU A 490 -11.75 11.54 -6.08
CA LEU A 490 -12.00 11.20 -4.68
C LEU A 490 -11.95 12.45 -3.80
N PRO A 491 -12.78 12.51 -2.74
CA PRO A 491 -12.69 13.57 -1.74
C PRO A 491 -11.30 13.59 -1.11
N TRP A 492 -10.75 14.80 -0.96
CA TRP A 492 -9.47 14.99 -0.34
C TRP A 492 -9.57 15.97 0.82
N HIS A 493 -9.04 15.53 1.96
CA HIS A 493 -8.95 16.31 3.19
C HIS A 493 -7.49 16.69 3.41
N SER A 494 -7.19 17.98 3.47
CA SER A 494 -5.81 18.46 3.54
C SER A 494 -5.05 17.93 4.75
N GLY A 495 -5.74 17.83 5.89
CA GLY A 495 -5.11 17.51 7.17
C GLY A 495 -4.17 18.61 7.65
N LEU A 496 -4.16 19.80 7.02
CA LEU A 496 -3.43 20.97 7.50
C LEU A 496 -4.06 21.49 8.79
N LYS A 497 -3.25 21.98 9.72
CA LYS A 497 -3.76 22.52 10.98
C LYS A 497 -4.78 23.64 10.78
N ALA A 498 -4.58 24.48 9.76
CA ALA A 498 -5.47 25.59 9.45
C ALA A 498 -6.85 25.15 8.93
N ASP A 499 -6.95 23.96 8.33
CA ASP A 499 -8.18 23.44 7.72
C ASP A 499 -8.95 22.49 8.65
N VAL A 500 -8.35 22.16 9.81
CA VAL A 500 -9.04 21.37 10.83
C VAL A 500 -10.06 22.25 11.55
N ALA A 501 -11.34 21.94 11.36
CA ALA A 501 -12.49 22.70 11.85
C ALA A 501 -13.36 21.81 12.73
N PRO A 502 -13.10 21.72 14.06
CA PRO A 502 -13.95 20.97 14.96
C PRO A 502 -15.35 21.60 15.00
N PRO A 503 -16.42 20.85 14.67
CA PRO A 503 -17.78 21.39 14.77
C PRO A 503 -18.17 21.61 16.23
N SER A 504 -19.19 22.44 16.46
CA SER A 504 -19.77 22.57 17.79
C SER A 504 -20.40 21.24 18.24
N PRO A 505 -20.44 20.90 19.53
CA PRO A 505 -21.11 19.70 19.99
C PRO A 505 -22.57 19.61 19.49
N GLY A 506 -22.89 18.51 18.79
CA GLY A 506 -24.20 18.28 18.19
C GLY A 506 -24.44 18.98 16.85
N GLU A 507 -23.50 19.75 16.34
CA GLU A 507 -23.58 20.34 15.00
C GLU A 507 -23.37 19.28 13.91
N PHE A 508 -24.32 19.23 12.97
CA PHE A 508 -24.23 18.33 11.81
C PHE A 508 -23.36 18.93 10.72
N VAL A 509 -22.35 18.16 10.32
CA VAL A 509 -21.43 18.49 9.22
C VAL A 509 -21.42 17.41 8.14
N PRO A 510 -21.16 17.76 6.87
CA PRO A 510 -21.01 16.78 5.81
C PRO A 510 -19.66 16.06 5.93
N LEU A 511 -19.65 14.75 5.82
CA LEU A 511 -18.47 13.92 5.76
C LEU A 511 -18.43 13.18 4.42
N SER A 512 -17.41 13.43 3.62
CA SER A 512 -17.14 12.68 2.38
C SER A 512 -15.95 11.76 2.62
N ILE A 513 -16.19 10.46 2.77
CA ILE A 513 -15.19 9.48 3.18
C ILE A 513 -14.87 8.55 2.02
N ALA A 514 -13.68 8.73 1.41
CA ALA A 514 -13.18 7.76 0.44
C ALA A 514 -12.88 6.43 1.17
N MET A 515 -13.37 5.33 0.60
CA MET A 515 -13.15 3.98 1.13
C MET A 515 -12.11 3.24 0.30
N THR A 516 -11.60 2.12 0.78
CA THR A 516 -10.66 1.29 0.01
C THR A 516 -11.28 0.77 -1.28
N PRO A 517 -10.50 0.61 -2.37
CA PRO A 517 -11.04 0.20 -3.66
C PRO A 517 -11.55 -1.25 -3.63
N ILE A 518 -12.54 -1.52 -4.46
CA ILE A 518 -13.18 -2.83 -4.66
C ILE A 518 -12.95 -3.29 -6.09
N SER A 519 -12.87 -4.60 -6.30
CA SER A 519 -12.92 -5.24 -7.62
C SER A 519 -13.58 -6.61 -7.51
N GLN A 520 -14.91 -6.63 -7.53
CA GLN A 520 -15.66 -7.88 -7.38
C GLN A 520 -17.06 -7.83 -7.95
N VAL A 521 -17.64 -9.00 -8.18
CA VAL A 521 -19.06 -9.22 -8.52
C VAL A 521 -19.81 -9.74 -7.29
N ILE A 522 -20.77 -8.96 -6.81
CA ILE A 522 -21.68 -9.36 -5.74
C ILE A 522 -22.79 -10.21 -6.37
N ALA A 523 -23.09 -11.37 -5.80
CA ALA A 523 -24.06 -12.30 -6.38
C ALA A 523 -25.51 -11.82 -6.20
N GLN A 524 -26.39 -12.27 -7.11
CA GLN A 524 -27.82 -12.19 -6.88
C GLN A 524 -28.16 -12.94 -5.57
N GLY A 525 -29.05 -12.36 -4.76
CA GLY A 525 -29.45 -12.90 -3.45
C GLY A 525 -28.57 -12.44 -2.29
N ASP A 526 -27.32 -12.00 -2.55
CA ASP A 526 -26.48 -11.37 -1.53
C ASP A 526 -27.06 -9.99 -1.14
N ARG A 527 -26.59 -9.46 -0.01
CA ARG A 527 -26.97 -8.12 0.49
C ARG A 527 -25.73 -7.28 0.70
N LEU A 528 -25.90 -5.98 0.63
CA LEU A 528 -24.89 -5.01 1.07
C LEU A 528 -25.27 -4.47 2.44
N ARG A 529 -24.27 -4.20 3.28
CA ARG A 529 -24.43 -3.56 4.57
C ARG A 529 -23.40 -2.44 4.72
N LEU A 530 -23.89 -1.24 5.05
CA LEU A 530 -23.04 -0.15 5.51
C LEU A 530 -23.06 -0.12 7.04
N VAL A 531 -21.88 -0.14 7.67
CA VAL A 531 -21.72 0.01 9.12
C VAL A 531 -21.00 1.33 9.41
N ILE A 532 -21.48 2.08 10.39
CA ILE A 532 -20.89 3.33 10.87
C ILE A 532 -20.53 3.13 12.33
N ALA A 533 -19.23 3.20 12.66
CA ALA A 533 -18.69 2.98 14.00
C ALA A 533 -17.81 4.17 14.43
N GLY A 534 -17.53 4.26 15.72
CA GLY A 534 -16.69 5.34 16.29
C GLY A 534 -15.27 4.90 16.68
N ALA A 535 -14.96 3.60 16.55
CA ALA A 535 -13.65 3.03 16.87
C ALA A 535 -13.39 1.81 16.00
N ASP A 536 -12.13 1.40 15.88
CA ASP A 536 -11.69 0.23 15.13
C ASP A 536 -10.68 -0.57 15.98
N PRO A 537 -10.83 -1.90 16.12
CA PRO A 537 -9.92 -2.74 16.92
C PRO A 537 -8.48 -2.74 16.40
N ARG A 538 -8.25 -2.27 15.18
CA ARG A 538 -6.90 -2.08 14.62
C ARG A 538 -6.21 -0.79 15.10
N GLN A 539 -6.93 0.12 15.79
CA GLN A 539 -6.35 1.21 16.56
C GLN A 539 -5.76 0.66 17.87
N ARG A 540 -4.50 0.26 17.86
CA ARG A 540 -3.87 -0.53 18.93
C ARG A 540 -3.72 0.16 20.25
N ASN A 541 -3.69 1.48 20.23
CA ASN A 541 -3.68 2.32 21.42
C ASN A 541 -5.08 2.79 21.81
N LEU A 542 -6.11 2.03 21.48
CA LEU A 542 -7.50 2.40 21.74
C LEU A 542 -7.75 2.85 23.18
N LYS A 543 -7.06 2.22 24.14
CA LYS A 543 -7.12 2.63 25.56
C LYS A 543 -6.60 4.03 25.82
N ASP A 544 -5.61 4.48 25.04
CA ASP A 544 -4.94 5.78 25.24
C ASP A 544 -5.67 6.90 24.50
N ILE A 545 -6.38 6.58 23.40
CA ILE A 545 -7.06 7.55 22.55
C ILE A 545 -8.57 7.63 22.78
N ARG A 546 -9.14 6.72 23.60
CA ARG A 546 -10.56 6.73 23.91
C ARG A 546 -10.97 8.05 24.56
N LEU A 547 -12.12 8.56 24.16
CA LEU A 547 -12.75 9.71 24.80
C LEU A 547 -13.57 9.23 26.01
N ASP A 548 -13.55 9.99 27.08
CA ASP A 548 -14.30 9.71 28.30
C ASP A 548 -15.08 10.97 28.73
N PRO A 549 -16.42 10.93 28.75
CA PRO A 549 -17.27 9.79 28.39
C PRO A 549 -17.19 9.43 26.90
N PRO A 550 -17.53 8.18 26.51
CA PRO A 550 -17.64 7.79 25.10
C PRO A 550 -18.64 8.68 24.36
N PRO A 551 -18.28 9.25 23.20
CA PRO A 551 -19.15 10.18 22.50
C PRO A 551 -20.39 9.52 21.91
N HIS A 552 -21.46 10.31 21.77
CA HIS A 552 -22.64 9.95 20.97
C HIS A 552 -22.46 10.51 19.58
N ILE A 553 -22.52 9.63 18.56
CA ILE A 553 -22.49 10.03 17.15
C ILE A 553 -23.89 9.89 16.56
N SER A 554 -24.35 10.95 15.92
CA SER A 554 -25.64 10.98 15.21
C SER A 554 -25.43 11.06 13.71
N VAL A 555 -26.23 10.33 12.94
CA VAL A 555 -26.21 10.31 11.47
C VAL A 555 -27.57 10.70 10.95
N ARG A 556 -27.64 11.65 10.02
CA ARG A 556 -28.91 12.14 9.44
C ARG A 556 -29.40 11.19 8.34
N LEU A 557 -30.70 10.95 8.33
CA LEU A 557 -31.40 10.07 7.41
C LEU A 557 -32.41 10.86 6.58
N GLY A 558 -32.62 10.43 5.34
CA GLY A 558 -33.64 10.96 4.44
C GLY A 558 -33.49 12.44 4.09
N GLY A 559 -34.41 12.94 3.26
CA GLY A 559 -34.34 14.32 2.77
C GLY A 559 -33.19 14.59 1.82
N GLY A 560 -32.92 15.88 1.52
CA GLY A 560 -31.89 16.30 0.56
C GLY A 560 -30.46 16.10 1.05
N ASP A 561 -30.24 16.11 2.36
CA ASP A 561 -28.95 15.98 3.07
C ASP A 561 -28.85 14.65 3.85
N GLY A 562 -29.69 13.69 3.50
CA GLY A 562 -29.63 12.33 4.05
C GLY A 562 -28.34 11.59 3.65
N SER A 563 -27.87 10.78 4.59
CA SER A 563 -26.63 10.02 4.39
C SER A 563 -26.79 8.89 3.35
N ARG A 564 -25.72 8.59 2.63
CA ARG A 564 -25.67 7.56 1.58
C ARG A 564 -24.25 7.03 1.40
N VAL A 565 -24.13 5.97 0.62
CA VAL A 565 -22.85 5.53 0.05
C VAL A 565 -22.95 5.50 -1.47
N ASP A 566 -22.00 6.12 -2.15
CA ASP A 566 -21.87 6.10 -3.60
C ASP A 566 -21.00 4.91 -4.00
N LEU A 567 -21.59 3.89 -4.66
CA LEU A 567 -20.89 2.68 -5.06
C LEU A 567 -20.38 2.76 -6.50
N PRO A 568 -19.13 2.30 -6.79
CA PRO A 568 -18.53 2.33 -8.11
C PRO A 568 -19.04 1.18 -8.98
N VAL A 569 -20.23 1.32 -9.55
CA VAL A 569 -20.85 0.28 -10.39
C VAL A 569 -20.17 0.28 -11.76
N ALA A 570 -19.54 -0.84 -12.09
CA ALA A 570 -18.90 -1.06 -13.38
C ALA A 570 -19.89 -1.57 -14.44
N PRO A 571 -19.64 -1.28 -15.74
CA PRO A 571 -20.45 -1.75 -16.84
C PRO A 571 -20.44 -3.28 -16.99
#